data_176f81c4442b9feae2d04a040a07f74e
#
_entry.id   176f81c4442b9feae2d04a040a07f74e
#
_cell.length_a   1.000
_cell.length_b   1.000
_cell.length_c   1.000
_cell.angle_alpha   90.00
_cell.angle_beta   90.00
_cell.angle_gamma   90.00
#
_symmetry.space_group_name_H-M   'P 1'
#
loop_
_entity.id
_entity.type
_entity.pdbx_description
1 polymer ?
#
loop_
_entity_poly.entity_id
_entity_poly.type
_entity_poly.pdbx_seq_one_letter_code
_entity_poly.pdbx_strand_id
1 'polypeptide(L)'
;MNKTRLDFQKPALEYFIDVRNIKTETAFLQKMNEVFQFPSYFWMSLDSLDDCMMSLEWIEEPHIIIHVVHLEELKQNCFKLYEIIEDTFQTYKNYWQGKTSEKQVEIHL
;
A
#
# COMPACT_ATOMS: atom_id res chain seq x y z
N MET A 1 26.47 -8.01 19.19
CA MET A 1 26.16 -8.24 18.51
C MET A 1 25.04 -8.58 18.46
N ASN A 2 24.51 -8.65 18.64
CA ASN A 2 23.52 -9.11 18.55
C ASN A 2 22.30 -8.46 18.43
N LYS A 3 22.01 -7.18 18.79
CA LYS A 3 20.91 -6.48 18.66
C LYS A 3 20.48 -6.37 17.33
N THR A 4 21.28 -5.99 16.40
CA THR A 4 20.99 -5.90 15.00
C THR A 4 20.47 -7.19 14.49
N ARG A 5 21.01 -8.24 15.03
CA ARG A 5 20.60 -9.52 14.66
C ARG A 5 19.17 -9.80 15.04
N LEU A 6 18.73 -9.29 16.15
CA LEU A 6 17.37 -9.46 16.58
C LEU A 6 16.41 -8.79 15.61
N ASP A 7 16.80 -7.66 15.08
CA ASP A 7 15.96 -6.97 14.12
C ASP A 7 15.72 -7.81 12.89
N PHE A 8 16.72 -8.54 12.47
CA PHE A 8 16.59 -9.40 11.30
C PHE A 8 15.67 -10.56 11.53
N GLN A 9 15.40 -10.89 12.76
CA GLN A 9 14.53 -11.99 13.06
C GLN A 9 13.08 -11.64 12.93
N LYS A 10 12.77 -10.36 12.72
CA LYS A 10 11.42 -9.93 12.47
C LYS A 10 11.29 -9.64 11.00
N PRO A 11 10.75 -10.59 10.22
CA PRO A 11 10.61 -10.36 8.80
C PRO A 11 9.66 -9.22 8.52
N ALA A 12 9.85 -8.57 7.40
CA ALA A 12 8.92 -7.54 6.97
C ALA A 12 7.57 -8.17 6.69
N LEU A 13 6.52 -7.41 6.94
CA LEU A 13 5.17 -7.82 6.58
C LEU A 13 4.94 -7.39 5.15
N GLU A 14 4.64 -8.32 4.26
CA GLU A 14 4.51 -8.02 2.84
C GLU A 14 3.07 -8.12 2.38
N TYR A 15 2.66 -7.15 1.59
CA TYR A 15 1.35 -7.12 0.98
C TYR A 15 1.50 -7.11 -0.54
N PHE A 16 0.63 -7.84 -1.22
CA PHE A 16 0.65 -7.89 -2.68
C PHE A 16 -0.71 -7.43 -3.19
N ILE A 17 -0.71 -6.41 -4.03
CA ILE A 17 -1.94 -5.86 -4.58
C ILE A 17 -1.92 -6.09 -6.08
N ASP A 18 -2.70 -7.06 -6.54
CA ASP A 18 -2.79 -7.40 -7.95
C ASP A 18 -3.87 -6.53 -8.57
N VAL A 19 -3.46 -5.60 -9.43
CA VAL A 19 -4.38 -4.64 -10.04
C VAL A 19 -4.82 -5.05 -11.43
N ARG A 20 -4.40 -6.24 -11.88
CA ARG A 20 -4.59 -6.67 -13.25
C ARG A 20 -6.04 -6.65 -13.72
N ASN A 21 -6.94 -7.10 -12.87
CA ASN A 21 -8.36 -7.24 -13.23
C ASN A 21 -9.26 -6.16 -12.66
N ILE A 22 -8.68 -5.08 -12.15
CA ILE A 22 -9.46 -3.99 -11.59
C ILE A 22 -9.92 -3.08 -12.72
N LYS A 23 -11.21 -2.76 -12.74
CA LYS A 23 -11.80 -1.98 -13.83
C LYS A 23 -12.46 -0.69 -13.39
N THR A 24 -12.65 -0.48 -12.09
CA THR A 24 -13.28 0.72 -11.57
C THR A 24 -12.57 1.18 -10.32
N GLU A 25 -12.77 2.44 -9.96
CA GLU A 25 -12.22 2.98 -8.73
C GLU A 25 -12.80 2.24 -7.52
N THR A 26 -14.10 1.93 -7.56
CA THR A 26 -14.72 1.18 -6.47
C THR A 26 -14.07 -0.19 -6.29
N ALA A 27 -13.79 -0.88 -7.40
CA ALA A 27 -13.14 -2.17 -7.33
C ALA A 27 -11.74 -2.06 -6.75
N PHE A 28 -11.05 -0.97 -7.06
CA PHE A 28 -9.73 -0.70 -6.49
C PHE A 28 -9.82 -0.54 -4.98
N LEU A 29 -10.77 0.28 -4.52
CA LEU A 29 -10.95 0.51 -3.09
C LEU A 29 -11.34 -0.78 -2.36
N GLN A 30 -12.17 -1.60 -2.99
CA GLN A 30 -12.53 -2.89 -2.41
C GLN A 30 -11.31 -3.80 -2.30
N LYS A 31 -10.47 -3.82 -3.33
CA LYS A 31 -9.25 -4.63 -3.31
C LYS A 31 -8.32 -4.17 -2.18
N MET A 32 -8.15 -2.86 -2.02
CA MET A 32 -7.33 -2.34 -0.95
C MET A 32 -7.87 -2.75 0.42
N ASN A 33 -9.19 -2.67 0.59
CA ASN A 33 -9.79 -3.06 1.85
C ASN A 33 -9.62 -4.56 2.12
N GLU A 34 -9.72 -5.38 1.10
CA GLU A 34 -9.49 -6.80 1.22
C GLU A 34 -8.08 -7.11 1.68
N VAL A 35 -7.11 -6.46 1.04
CA VAL A 35 -5.70 -6.73 1.28
C VAL A 35 -5.27 -6.25 2.66
N PHE A 36 -5.65 -5.03 3.02
CA PHE A 36 -5.18 -4.40 4.25
C PHE A 36 -6.10 -4.57 5.43
N GLN A 37 -7.33 -4.97 5.20
CA GLN A 37 -8.35 -5.14 6.26
C GLN A 37 -8.43 -3.87 7.09
N PHE A 38 -8.82 -2.77 6.43
CA PHE A 38 -8.87 -1.46 7.05
C PHE A 38 -9.80 -1.43 8.26
N PRO A 39 -9.52 -0.53 9.20
CA PRO A 39 -10.41 -0.36 10.36
C PRO A 39 -11.79 0.12 9.92
N SER A 40 -12.75 0.03 10.83
CA SER A 40 -14.13 0.35 10.53
C SER A 40 -14.35 1.81 10.14
N TYR A 41 -13.39 2.69 10.42
CA TYR A 41 -13.53 4.09 10.01
C TYR A 41 -13.18 4.32 8.54
N PHE A 42 -12.78 3.28 7.82
CA PHE A 42 -12.50 3.42 6.40
C PHE A 42 -13.82 3.57 5.62
N TRP A 43 -13.92 4.66 4.86
CA TRP A 43 -15.05 4.89 3.97
C TRP A 43 -14.56 4.63 2.56
N MET A 44 -15.33 4.01 1.74
CA MET A 44 -14.91 3.63 0.38
C MET A 44 -14.68 4.87 -0.50
N SER A 45 -13.62 5.61 -0.21
CA SER A 45 -13.25 6.81 -0.95
C SER A 45 -11.72 6.94 -0.98
N LEU A 46 -11.22 7.70 -1.96
CA LEU A 46 -9.77 7.91 -2.06
C LEU A 46 -9.25 8.73 -0.89
N ASP A 47 -10.03 9.68 -0.39
CA ASP A 47 -9.60 10.47 0.77
C ASP A 47 -9.41 9.59 1.99
N SER A 48 -10.35 8.70 2.22
CA SER A 48 -10.26 7.78 3.35
C SER A 48 -9.11 6.80 3.16
N LEU A 49 -8.86 6.39 1.93
CA LEU A 49 -7.73 5.53 1.61
C LEU A 49 -6.43 6.24 1.96
N ASP A 50 -6.31 7.53 1.62
CA ASP A 50 -5.11 8.29 1.94
C ASP A 50 -4.87 8.32 3.45
N ASP A 51 -5.92 8.58 4.21
CA ASP A 51 -5.80 8.62 5.67
C ASP A 51 -5.29 7.30 6.22
N CYS A 52 -5.82 6.20 5.72
CA CYS A 52 -5.40 4.88 6.18
C CYS A 52 -3.97 4.57 5.75
N MET A 53 -3.64 4.81 4.49
CA MET A 53 -2.33 4.42 3.96
C MET A 53 -1.20 5.30 4.47
N MET A 54 -1.50 6.50 4.87
CA MET A 54 -0.48 7.40 5.40
C MET A 54 -0.32 7.27 6.91
N SER A 55 -1.10 6.42 7.56
CA SER A 55 -0.91 6.15 8.98
C SER A 55 -0.52 4.70 9.22
N LEU A 56 -1.23 3.76 8.59
CA LEU A 56 -1.05 2.32 8.78
C LEU A 56 -0.99 1.96 10.25
N GLU A 57 -1.75 2.70 11.06
CA GLU A 57 -1.62 2.64 12.52
C GLU A 57 -2.15 1.34 13.12
N TRP A 58 -3.05 0.65 12.42
CA TRP A 58 -3.59 -0.62 12.92
C TRP A 58 -2.66 -1.80 12.66
N ILE A 59 -1.58 -1.57 11.90
CA ILE A 59 -0.58 -2.60 11.62
C ILE A 59 0.56 -2.39 12.59
N GLU A 60 0.81 -3.39 13.40
CA GLU A 60 1.83 -3.26 14.44
C GLU A 60 3.24 -3.48 13.97
N GLU A 61 3.40 -4.23 12.91
CA GLU A 61 4.73 -4.53 12.39
C GLU A 61 5.45 -3.25 11.99
N PRO A 62 6.72 -3.10 12.37
CA PRO A 62 7.45 -1.87 12.06
C PRO A 62 7.94 -1.80 10.62
N HIS A 63 8.06 -2.92 9.94
CA HIS A 63 8.57 -2.92 8.56
C HIS A 63 7.51 -3.54 7.65
N ILE A 64 7.04 -2.74 6.71
CA ILE A 64 5.96 -3.14 5.80
C ILE A 64 6.45 -2.94 4.37
N ILE A 65 6.25 -3.95 3.54
CA ILE A 65 6.60 -3.87 2.12
C ILE A 65 5.33 -4.10 1.31
N ILE A 66 5.03 -3.16 0.44
CA ILE A 66 3.82 -3.21 -0.37
C ILE A 66 4.22 -3.36 -1.83
N HIS A 67 3.75 -4.43 -2.46
CA HIS A 67 4.02 -4.70 -3.87
C HIS A 67 2.75 -4.48 -4.67
N VAL A 68 2.80 -3.56 -5.63
CA VAL A 68 1.69 -3.37 -6.56
C VAL A 68 2.09 -4.09 -7.82
N VAL A 69 1.39 -5.16 -8.14
CA VAL A 69 1.79 -6.04 -9.24
C VAL A 69 0.82 -5.93 -10.40
N HIS A 70 1.36 -6.14 -11.60
CA HIS A 70 0.60 -6.11 -12.86
C HIS A 70 0.09 -4.73 -13.25
N LEU A 71 0.83 -3.69 -12.85
CA LEU A 71 0.48 -2.33 -13.28
C LEU A 71 0.54 -2.18 -14.79
N GLU A 72 1.46 -2.89 -15.44
CA GLU A 72 1.59 -2.79 -16.89
C GLU A 72 0.35 -3.33 -17.59
N GLU A 73 -0.20 -4.43 -17.12
CA GLU A 73 -1.43 -4.97 -17.68
C GLU A 73 -2.59 -4.00 -17.46
N LEU A 74 -2.66 -3.39 -16.28
CA LEU A 74 -3.69 -2.40 -16.02
C LEU A 74 -3.55 -1.21 -16.96
N LYS A 75 -2.33 -0.77 -17.21
CA LYS A 75 -2.04 0.34 -18.10
C LYS A 75 -2.59 0.06 -19.50
N GLN A 76 -2.44 -1.16 -19.98
CA GLN A 76 -2.92 -1.54 -21.29
C GLN A 76 -4.42 -1.72 -21.33
N ASN A 77 -5.01 -2.21 -20.24
CA ASN A 77 -6.42 -2.52 -20.20
C ASN A 77 -7.30 -1.35 -19.81
N CYS A 78 -6.82 -0.47 -18.95
CA CYS A 78 -7.58 0.67 -18.48
C CYS A 78 -6.62 1.79 -18.08
N PHE A 79 -6.18 2.55 -19.07
CA PHE A 79 -5.15 3.56 -18.86
C PHE A 79 -5.56 4.60 -17.83
N LYS A 80 -6.82 5.01 -17.86
CA LYS A 80 -7.28 6.04 -16.95
C LYS A 80 -7.18 5.59 -15.50
N LEU A 81 -7.59 4.37 -15.23
CA LEU A 81 -7.51 3.82 -13.88
C LEU A 81 -6.05 3.60 -13.49
N TYR A 82 -5.23 3.20 -14.45
CA TYR A 82 -3.80 3.04 -14.21
C TYR A 82 -3.20 4.36 -13.72
N GLU A 83 -3.56 5.48 -14.36
CA GLU A 83 -3.03 6.78 -13.95
C GLU A 83 -3.40 7.11 -12.51
N ILE A 84 -4.65 6.86 -12.15
CA ILE A 84 -5.13 7.12 -10.80
C ILE A 84 -4.39 6.28 -9.78
N ILE A 85 -4.26 5.00 -10.06
CA ILE A 85 -3.64 4.07 -9.12
C ILE A 85 -2.14 4.33 -9.00
N GLU A 86 -1.48 4.56 -10.13
CA GLU A 86 -0.05 4.81 -10.12
C GLU A 86 0.24 6.10 -9.35
N ASP A 87 -0.53 7.15 -9.58
CA ASP A 87 -0.36 8.41 -8.90
C ASP A 87 -0.61 8.26 -7.39
N THR A 88 -1.64 7.50 -7.05
CA THR A 88 -1.99 7.26 -5.65
C THR A 88 -0.82 6.60 -4.92
N PHE A 89 -0.27 5.54 -5.49
CA PHE A 89 0.84 4.84 -4.83
C PHE A 89 2.14 5.65 -4.86
N GLN A 90 2.36 6.48 -5.87
CA GLN A 90 3.52 7.35 -5.87
C GLN A 90 3.43 8.33 -4.71
N THR A 91 2.24 8.84 -4.45
CA THR A 91 2.02 9.75 -3.32
C THR A 91 2.36 9.06 -2.01
N TYR A 92 1.92 7.82 -1.82
CA TYR A 92 2.23 7.08 -0.60
C TYR A 92 3.71 6.77 -0.50
N LYS A 93 4.32 6.41 -1.60
CA LYS A 93 5.75 6.10 -1.63
C LYS A 93 6.56 7.32 -1.20
N ASN A 94 6.23 8.48 -1.76
CA ASN A 94 6.91 9.72 -1.41
C ASN A 94 6.71 10.07 0.06
N TYR A 95 5.50 9.89 0.55
CA TYR A 95 5.20 10.19 1.94
C TYR A 95 6.06 9.34 2.89
N TRP A 96 6.11 8.04 2.65
CA TRP A 96 6.84 7.15 3.56
C TRP A 96 8.34 7.26 3.41
N GLN A 97 8.84 7.59 2.23
CA GLN A 97 10.27 7.82 2.04
C GLN A 97 10.77 9.01 2.83
N GLY A 98 9.93 10.01 3.00
CA GLY A 98 10.30 11.20 3.74
C GLY A 98 10.12 11.11 5.23
N LYS A 99 9.54 10.01 5.71
CA LYS A 99 9.27 9.87 7.13
C LYS A 99 10.45 9.31 7.88
N THR A 100 10.72 9.91 9.04
CA THR A 100 11.64 9.33 9.99
C THR A 100 10.80 8.90 11.17
N SER A 101 10.36 7.67 11.16
CA SER A 101 9.53 7.17 12.24
C SER A 101 9.94 5.73 12.52
N GLU A 102 9.31 5.15 13.52
CA GLU A 102 9.60 3.77 13.87
C GLU A 102 9.07 2.80 12.81
N LYS A 103 8.10 3.25 12.04
CA LYS A 103 7.51 2.42 11.01
C LYS A 103 8.18 2.71 9.67
N GLN A 104 8.66 1.67 9.02
CA GLN A 104 9.29 1.79 7.71
C GLN A 104 8.42 1.11 6.67
N VAL A 105 8.05 1.85 5.64
CA VAL A 105 7.16 1.34 4.61
C VAL A 105 7.84 1.50 3.25
N GLU A 106 7.98 0.39 2.54
CA GLU A 106 8.52 0.38 1.18
C GLU A 106 7.40 0.06 0.22
N ILE A 107 7.35 0.77 -0.88
CA ILE A 107 6.33 0.53 -1.89
C ILE A 107 7.02 0.29 -3.23
N HIS A 108 6.75 -0.87 -3.80
CA HIS A 108 7.33 -1.27 -5.09
C HIS A 108 6.21 -1.30 -6.14
N LEU A 109 6.41 -0.55 -7.21
CA LEU A 109 5.41 -0.45 -8.28
C LEU A 109 5.82 -1.22 -9.52
#